data_0031dfce889472861bc3933a8549bbd7
#
_entry.id   0031dfce889472861bc3933a8549bbd7
#
_cell.length_a   1.000
_cell.length_b   1.000
_cell.length_c   1.000
_cell.angle_alpha   90.00
_cell.angle_beta   90.00
_cell.angle_gamma   90.00
#
_symmetry.space_group_name_H-M   'P 1'
#
loop_
_entity.id
_entity.type
_entity.pdbx_description
1 polymer ?
#
loop_
_entity_poly.entity_id
_entity_poly.type
_entity_poly.pdbx_seq_one_letter_code
_entity_poly.pdbx_strand_id
1 'polypeptide(L)'
;MTNERIDLLERGDNFAPATARMQWVGSANVPANSDVMIPVTALYEVTGQVFEHVPSAQALRIKQSGVIGYTVNVVCNATGVGNINVLMRQASPLHEWPLVIQPYYLHAGFAFLTGGARLVSIPSGGANYQIRIANTLGTGSFTLNIVDIFLVYLGRR
;
A
#
# COMPACT_ATOMS: atom_id res chain seq x y z
N MET A 1 16.48 -3.73 35.11
CA MET A 1 16.36 -2.78 33.98
C MET A 1 17.72 -2.54 33.39
N THR A 2 17.89 -2.83 32.17
CA THR A 2 19.14 -2.53 31.47
C THR A 2 19.21 -1.04 31.16
N ASN A 3 20.37 -0.44 31.30
CA ASN A 3 20.60 0.98 30.98
C ASN A 3 20.23 1.33 29.53
N GLU A 4 20.21 0.36 28.63
CA GLU A 4 19.79 0.51 27.24
C GLU A 4 18.36 1.03 27.09
N ARG A 5 17.46 0.66 27.98
CA ARG A 5 16.06 1.12 27.91
C ARG A 5 15.92 2.57 28.36
N ILE A 6 16.76 3.01 29.27
CA ILE A 6 16.82 4.39 29.75
C ILE A 6 17.49 5.27 28.69
N ASP A 7 18.58 4.81 28.08
CA ASP A 7 19.28 5.50 27.00
C ASP A 7 18.38 5.75 25.79
N LEU A 8 17.50 4.81 25.45
CA LEU A 8 16.53 4.95 24.35
C LEU A 8 15.46 6.00 24.70
N LEU A 9 15.08 6.12 25.98
CA LEU A 9 14.12 7.13 26.41
C LEU A 9 14.78 8.53 26.57
N GLU A 10 16.03 8.57 26.95
CA GLU A 10 16.77 9.82 27.14
C GLU A 10 17.28 10.44 25.84
N ARG A 11 17.54 9.63 24.82
CA ARG A 11 18.00 10.14 23.52
C ARG A 11 16.92 10.96 22.79
N GLY A 12 15.66 10.94 23.26
CA GLY A 12 14.58 11.61 22.55
C GLY A 12 14.55 11.24 21.07
N ASP A 13 15.31 10.21 20.68
CA ASP A 13 15.37 9.64 19.37
C ASP A 13 14.06 8.89 19.16
N ASN A 14 13.16 9.70 19.08
CA ASN A 14 12.11 9.69 18.14
C ASN A 14 11.96 8.33 17.51
N PHE A 15 11.27 7.46 18.24
CA PHE A 15 10.54 6.38 17.63
C PHE A 15 9.36 6.94 16.82
N ALA A 16 9.58 8.08 16.13
CA ALA A 16 8.66 8.49 15.10
C ALA A 16 8.79 7.43 14.01
N PRO A 17 7.77 6.60 13.82
CA PRO A 17 7.82 5.56 12.81
C PRO A 17 8.03 6.23 11.45
N ALA A 18 8.82 5.62 10.59
CA ALA A 18 8.91 6.08 9.21
C ALA A 18 7.54 5.92 8.55
N THR A 19 7.11 6.93 7.82
CA THR A 19 5.81 6.96 7.18
C THR A 19 5.92 7.33 5.70
N ALA A 20 4.93 6.94 4.93
CA ALA A 20 4.70 7.45 3.58
C ALA A 20 3.22 7.33 3.23
N ARG A 21 2.73 8.30 2.47
CA ARG A 21 1.38 8.30 1.93
C ARG A 21 1.42 8.41 0.42
N MET A 22 0.69 7.56 -0.25
CA MET A 22 0.44 7.61 -1.68
C MET A 22 -1.03 7.92 -1.90
N GLN A 23 -1.32 8.86 -2.79
CA GLN A 23 -2.67 9.22 -3.16
C GLN A 23 -2.78 9.29 -4.68
N TRP A 24 -3.81 8.66 -5.20
CA TRP A 24 -4.18 8.74 -6.61
C TRP A 24 -5.65 9.16 -6.71
N VAL A 25 -5.91 10.11 -7.58
CA VAL A 25 -7.25 10.60 -7.91
C VAL A 25 -7.39 10.58 -9.42
N GLY A 26 -8.44 10.00 -9.92
CA GLY A 26 -8.63 9.89 -11.37
C GLY A 26 -9.87 9.10 -11.73
N SER A 27 -9.80 8.45 -12.88
CA SER A 27 -10.81 7.52 -13.37
C SER A 27 -10.12 6.37 -14.10
N ALA A 28 -10.14 5.19 -13.50
CA ALA A 28 -9.56 3.98 -14.08
C ALA A 28 -10.57 2.84 -14.04
N ASN A 29 -10.96 2.35 -15.20
CA ASN A 29 -11.83 1.18 -15.29
C ASN A 29 -11.03 -0.10 -15.09
N VAL A 30 -11.53 -0.97 -14.22
CA VAL A 30 -10.95 -2.28 -13.95
C VAL A 30 -11.96 -3.36 -14.36
N PRO A 31 -11.82 -3.94 -15.56
CA PRO A 31 -12.70 -5.00 -16.03
C PRO A 31 -12.64 -6.25 -15.16
N ALA A 32 -13.64 -7.11 -15.28
CA ALA A 32 -13.64 -8.41 -14.63
C ALA A 32 -12.38 -9.22 -14.96
N ASN A 33 -11.82 -9.88 -13.96
CA ASN A 33 -10.65 -10.74 -14.08
C ASN A 33 -9.40 -10.05 -14.67
N SER A 34 -9.26 -8.75 -14.37
CA SER A 34 -8.09 -7.95 -14.78
C SER A 34 -7.48 -7.21 -13.61
N ASP A 35 -6.31 -6.66 -13.82
CA ASP A 35 -5.68 -5.74 -12.89
C ASP A 35 -5.13 -4.50 -13.60
N VAL A 36 -5.04 -3.41 -12.87
CA VAL A 36 -4.45 -2.16 -13.36
C VAL A 36 -3.38 -1.68 -12.39
N MET A 37 -2.35 -1.06 -12.93
CA MET A 37 -1.35 -0.38 -12.12
C MET A 37 -1.84 1.03 -11.79
N ILE A 38 -1.76 1.39 -10.52
CA ILE A 38 -1.95 2.76 -10.06
C ILE A 38 -0.58 3.41 -9.94
N PRO A 39 -0.27 4.41 -10.77
CA PRO A 39 1.05 5.02 -10.76
C PRO A 39 1.30 5.76 -9.45
N VAL A 40 2.43 5.47 -8.83
CA VAL A 40 2.94 6.26 -7.70
C VAL A 40 3.70 7.44 -8.29
N THR A 41 3.06 8.59 -8.32
CA THR A 41 3.63 9.82 -8.92
C THR A 41 4.35 10.68 -7.90
N ALA A 42 3.98 10.56 -6.62
CA ALA A 42 4.62 11.23 -5.50
C ALA A 42 4.33 10.48 -4.21
N LEU A 43 5.13 10.72 -3.19
CA LEU A 43 4.84 10.33 -1.82
C LEU A 43 4.66 11.57 -0.97
N TYR A 44 3.68 11.53 -0.10
CA TYR A 44 3.33 12.59 0.85
C TYR A 44 3.59 12.11 2.28
N GLU A 45 3.69 13.05 3.21
CA GLU A 45 3.85 12.75 4.64
C GLU A 45 5.00 11.76 4.89
N VAL A 46 6.09 11.93 4.13
CA VAL A 46 7.26 11.06 4.23
C VAL A 46 8.07 11.47 5.44
N THR A 47 8.27 10.53 6.36
CA THR A 47 9.17 10.65 7.50
C THR A 47 10.13 9.47 7.52
N GLY A 48 11.33 9.68 8.07
CA GLY A 48 12.37 8.64 8.11
C GLY A 48 12.90 8.28 6.72
N GLN A 49 13.59 7.16 6.63
CA GLN A 49 14.34 6.74 5.43
C GLN A 49 13.97 5.31 4.97
N VAL A 50 12.77 4.85 5.28
CA VAL A 50 12.32 3.49 4.91
C VAL A 50 11.66 3.48 3.55
N PHE A 51 10.90 4.54 3.24
CA PHE A 51 10.11 4.65 2.01
C PHE A 51 10.69 5.71 1.08
N GLU A 52 10.69 5.40 -0.21
CA GLU A 52 11.19 6.30 -1.24
C GLU A 52 10.33 6.19 -2.50
N HIS A 53 10.12 7.33 -3.17
CA HIS A 53 9.49 7.35 -4.47
C HIS A 53 10.49 7.01 -5.57
N VAL A 54 10.12 6.14 -6.50
CA VAL A 54 10.93 5.76 -7.66
C VAL A 54 10.20 6.19 -8.93
N PRO A 55 10.46 7.42 -9.44
CA PRO A 55 9.71 7.98 -10.57
C PRO A 55 9.80 7.13 -11.85
N SER A 56 10.98 6.60 -12.15
CA SER A 56 11.21 5.79 -13.35
C SER A 56 10.37 4.50 -13.42
N ALA A 57 10.01 3.96 -12.25
CA ALA A 57 9.19 2.75 -12.13
C ALA A 57 7.75 3.05 -11.75
N GLN A 58 7.40 4.33 -11.49
CA GLN A 58 6.12 4.73 -10.91
C GLN A 58 5.76 3.90 -9.67
N ALA A 59 6.74 3.69 -8.82
CA ALA A 59 6.71 2.73 -7.73
C ALA A 59 7.11 3.35 -6.40
N LEU A 60 6.80 2.63 -5.35
CA LEU A 60 7.29 2.83 -4.00
C LEU A 60 8.48 1.89 -3.77
N ARG A 61 9.58 2.42 -3.24
CA ARG A 61 10.70 1.62 -2.76
C ARG A 61 10.64 1.48 -1.25
N ILE A 62 10.80 0.25 -0.77
CA ILE A 62 10.95 -0.07 0.64
C ILE A 62 12.40 -0.51 0.87
N LYS A 63 13.08 0.13 1.82
CA LYS A 63 14.52 -0.05 2.03
C LYS A 63 14.88 -0.99 3.17
N GLN A 64 13.94 -1.32 4.04
CA GLN A 64 14.22 -2.11 5.23
C GLN A 64 13.15 -3.17 5.47
N SER A 65 13.61 -4.36 5.88
CA SER A 65 12.73 -5.42 6.39
C SER A 65 12.15 -5.05 7.73
N GLY A 66 10.95 -5.49 8.01
CA GLY A 66 10.28 -5.26 9.28
C GLY A 66 8.77 -5.32 9.16
N VAL A 67 8.08 -4.82 10.17
CA VAL A 67 6.62 -4.76 10.18
C VAL A 67 6.17 -3.44 9.58
N ILE A 68 5.32 -3.53 8.58
CA ILE A 68 4.67 -2.37 7.95
C ILE A 68 3.18 -2.41 8.27
N GLY A 69 2.72 -1.37 8.96
CA GLY A 69 1.30 -1.07 9.12
C GLY A 69 0.80 -0.27 7.92
N TYR A 70 -0.45 -0.45 7.57
CA TYR A 70 -1.04 0.27 6.45
C TYR A 70 -2.51 0.56 6.68
N THR A 71 -2.99 1.63 6.05
CA THR A 71 -4.40 1.90 5.81
C THR A 71 -4.63 2.10 4.32
N VAL A 72 -5.75 1.60 3.83
CA VAL A 72 -6.15 1.69 2.42
C VAL A 72 -7.55 2.28 2.37
N ASN A 73 -7.70 3.38 1.65
CA ASN A 73 -8.97 4.00 1.34
C ASN A 73 -9.20 3.95 -0.18
N VAL A 74 -10.31 3.38 -0.60
CA VAL A 74 -10.67 3.29 -2.02
C VAL A 74 -12.09 3.83 -2.20
N VAL A 75 -12.25 4.67 -3.22
CA VAL A 75 -13.55 5.15 -3.69
C VAL A 75 -13.72 4.71 -5.14
N CYS A 76 -14.83 4.05 -5.43
CA CYS A 76 -15.12 3.52 -6.77
C CYS A 76 -16.61 3.42 -7.06
N ASN A 77 -16.92 3.18 -8.34
CA ASN A 77 -18.26 2.85 -8.85
C ASN A 77 -18.22 1.44 -9.45
N ALA A 78 -19.16 0.59 -9.08
CA ALA A 78 -19.21 -0.78 -9.55
C ALA A 78 -20.46 -1.05 -10.41
N THR A 79 -20.30 -1.93 -11.39
CA THR A 79 -21.38 -2.34 -12.30
C THR A 79 -21.73 -3.84 -12.19
N GLY A 80 -21.30 -4.50 -11.15
CA GLY A 80 -21.52 -5.93 -10.97
C GLY A 80 -21.12 -6.37 -9.58
N VAL A 81 -20.71 -7.62 -9.47
CA VAL A 81 -20.23 -8.21 -8.22
C VAL A 81 -18.83 -8.78 -8.43
N GLY A 82 -18.04 -8.80 -7.39
CA GLY A 82 -16.68 -9.34 -7.41
C GLY A 82 -15.88 -8.91 -6.19
N ASN A 83 -14.57 -9.01 -6.30
CA ASN A 83 -13.64 -8.56 -5.28
C ASN A 83 -12.66 -7.53 -5.83
N ILE A 84 -12.46 -6.46 -5.07
CA ILE A 84 -11.36 -5.51 -5.27
C ILE A 84 -10.19 -5.98 -4.42
N ASN A 85 -9.07 -6.24 -5.06
CA ASN A 85 -7.83 -6.58 -4.37
C ASN A 85 -6.85 -5.42 -4.55
N VAL A 86 -6.40 -4.84 -3.45
CA VAL A 86 -5.31 -3.86 -3.46
C VAL A 86 -4.02 -4.60 -3.15
N LEU A 87 -3.07 -4.54 -4.06
CA LEU A 87 -1.84 -5.30 -4.02
C LEU A 87 -0.63 -4.37 -4.08
N MET A 88 0.43 -4.77 -3.38
CA MET A 88 1.78 -4.28 -3.65
C MET A 88 2.55 -5.39 -4.38
N ARG A 89 3.04 -5.09 -5.58
CA ARG A 89 3.75 -6.08 -6.42
C ARG A 89 5.20 -5.68 -6.63
N GLN A 90 6.10 -6.57 -6.24
CA GLN A 90 7.49 -6.55 -6.65
C GLN A 90 7.64 -7.38 -7.94
N ALA A 91 8.21 -6.82 -8.98
CA ALA A 91 8.26 -7.47 -10.29
C ALA A 91 9.37 -8.50 -10.42
N SER A 92 10.50 -8.30 -9.73
CA SER A 92 11.67 -9.20 -9.85
C SER A 92 12.41 -9.33 -8.51
N PRO A 93 12.38 -10.52 -7.88
CA PRO A 93 11.50 -11.64 -8.19
C PRO A 93 10.02 -11.29 -7.97
N LEU A 94 9.12 -11.97 -8.68
CA LEU A 94 7.70 -11.70 -8.53
C LEU A 94 7.22 -12.01 -7.11
N HIS A 95 6.71 -10.99 -6.45
CA HIS A 95 6.14 -11.12 -5.10
C HIS A 95 4.99 -10.14 -4.93
N GLU A 96 3.87 -10.66 -4.46
CA GLU A 96 2.67 -9.85 -4.25
C GLU A 96 2.25 -9.86 -2.78
N TRP A 97 1.92 -8.67 -2.29
CA TRP A 97 1.31 -8.52 -0.98
C TRP A 97 -0.10 -7.99 -1.16
N PRO A 98 -1.11 -8.82 -0.91
CA PRO A 98 -2.46 -8.30 -0.80
C PRO A 98 -2.55 -7.45 0.47
N LEU A 99 -2.90 -6.18 0.31
CA LEU A 99 -3.20 -5.27 1.41
C LEU A 99 -4.64 -5.46 1.85
N VAL A 100 -5.54 -5.61 0.89
CA VAL A 100 -6.97 -5.81 1.16
C VAL A 100 -7.62 -6.61 0.04
N ILE A 101 -8.61 -7.40 0.41
CA ILE A 101 -9.57 -8.03 -0.49
C ILE A 101 -10.95 -7.60 0.00
N GLN A 102 -11.66 -6.82 -0.81
CA GLN A 102 -12.97 -6.27 -0.47
C GLN A 102 -14.00 -6.74 -1.49
N PRO A 103 -15.06 -7.46 -1.06
CA PRO A 103 -16.19 -7.71 -1.92
C PRO A 103 -16.88 -6.42 -2.35
N TYR A 104 -17.37 -6.38 -3.58
CA TYR A 104 -18.22 -5.31 -4.06
C TYR A 104 -19.49 -5.89 -4.67
N TYR A 105 -20.54 -5.10 -4.62
CA TYR A 105 -21.86 -5.45 -5.13
C TYR A 105 -22.38 -4.36 -6.06
N LEU A 106 -23.51 -4.60 -6.69
CA LEU A 106 -24.22 -3.64 -7.54
C LEU A 106 -24.56 -2.36 -6.78
N HIS A 107 -23.65 -1.40 -6.78
CA HIS A 107 -23.86 -0.07 -6.22
C HIS A 107 -23.35 0.99 -7.17
N ALA A 108 -24.09 2.10 -7.27
CA ALA A 108 -23.69 3.26 -8.08
C ALA A 108 -22.35 3.86 -7.64
N GLY A 109 -22.01 3.69 -6.38
CA GLY A 109 -20.71 4.08 -5.84
C GLY A 109 -20.54 3.55 -4.44
N PHE A 110 -19.32 3.23 -4.07
CA PHE A 110 -18.98 2.86 -2.70
C PHE A 110 -17.55 3.24 -2.34
N ALA A 111 -17.31 3.36 -1.04
CA ALA A 111 -16.00 3.59 -0.48
C ALA A 111 -15.74 2.60 0.65
N PHE A 112 -14.48 2.22 0.81
CA PHE A 112 -14.06 1.46 1.98
C PHE A 112 -12.73 1.96 2.51
N LEU A 113 -12.60 1.86 3.83
CA LEU A 113 -11.36 2.12 4.56
C LEU A 113 -11.03 0.87 5.35
N THR A 114 -9.83 0.36 5.19
CA THR A 114 -9.35 -0.81 5.92
C THR A 114 -7.88 -0.64 6.26
N GLY A 115 -7.39 -1.43 7.19
CA GLY A 115 -6.00 -1.40 7.59
C GLY A 115 -5.53 -2.74 8.13
N GLY A 116 -4.24 -2.84 8.26
CA GLY A 116 -3.58 -4.04 8.77
C GLY A 116 -2.10 -3.80 9.00
N ALA A 117 -1.40 -4.88 9.27
CA ALA A 117 0.06 -4.88 9.37
C ALA A 117 0.62 -6.16 8.76
N ARG A 118 1.82 -6.06 8.21
CA ARG A 118 2.49 -7.19 7.57
C ARG A 118 3.98 -7.18 7.86
N LEU A 119 4.51 -8.34 8.16
CA LEU A 119 5.96 -8.55 8.21
C LEU A 119 6.48 -8.72 6.78
N VAL A 120 7.48 -7.93 6.45
CA VAL A 120 8.07 -7.93 5.11
C VAL A 120 9.56 -8.21 5.16
N SER A 121 10.02 -9.04 4.24
CA SER A 121 11.43 -9.31 4.03
C SER A 121 11.88 -8.58 2.76
N ILE A 122 12.79 -7.63 2.93
CA ILE A 122 13.30 -6.80 1.86
C ILE A 122 14.75 -7.19 1.59
N PRO A 123 15.14 -7.43 0.34
CA PRO A 123 16.53 -7.71 0.00
C PRO A 123 17.43 -6.52 0.31
N SER A 124 18.72 -6.78 0.49
CA SER A 124 19.73 -5.74 0.64
C SER A 124 19.66 -4.74 -0.53
N GLY A 125 19.62 -3.45 -0.20
CA GLY A 125 19.47 -2.38 -1.19
C GLY A 125 18.02 -1.99 -1.49
N GLY A 126 17.04 -2.66 -0.87
CA GLY A 126 15.62 -2.32 -1.01
C GLY A 126 14.91 -3.05 -2.18
N ALA A 127 13.61 -2.88 -2.24
CA ALA A 127 12.78 -3.43 -3.31
C ALA A 127 11.72 -2.42 -3.75
N ASN A 128 11.43 -2.42 -5.04
CA ASN A 128 10.42 -1.55 -5.64
C ASN A 128 9.09 -2.28 -5.75
N TYR A 129 8.03 -1.61 -5.32
CA TYR A 129 6.67 -2.14 -5.35
C TYR A 129 5.77 -1.22 -6.15
N GLN A 130 5.07 -1.80 -7.12
CA GLN A 130 3.96 -1.16 -7.80
C GLN A 130 2.68 -1.36 -6.98
N ILE A 131 1.81 -0.37 -7.02
CA ILE A 131 0.45 -0.51 -6.50
C ILE A 131 -0.43 -1.02 -7.64
N ARG A 132 -1.12 -2.13 -7.40
CA ARG A 132 -2.03 -2.73 -8.37
C ARG A 132 -3.40 -2.95 -7.75
N ILE A 133 -4.41 -2.72 -8.55
CA ILE A 133 -5.80 -2.99 -8.18
C ILE A 133 -6.32 -4.06 -9.11
N ALA A 134 -6.72 -5.19 -8.55
CA ALA A 134 -7.25 -6.31 -9.31
C ALA A 134 -8.74 -6.50 -9.04
N ASN A 135 -9.45 -6.88 -10.08
CA ASN A 135 -10.85 -7.28 -10.05
C ASN A 135 -10.92 -8.79 -10.22
N THR A 136 -11.22 -9.50 -9.15
CA THR A 136 -11.23 -10.96 -9.13
C THR A 136 -12.60 -11.52 -8.80
N LEU A 137 -12.89 -12.73 -9.28
CA LEU A 137 -14.13 -13.45 -9.04
C LEU A 137 -15.38 -12.64 -9.43
N GLY A 138 -15.23 -11.72 -10.38
CA GLY A 138 -16.28 -10.78 -10.74
C GLY A 138 -16.94 -11.09 -12.08
N THR A 139 -18.19 -10.65 -12.19
CA THR A 139 -18.95 -10.59 -13.44
C THR A 139 -19.07 -9.17 -13.99
N GLY A 140 -18.71 -8.18 -13.18
CA GLY A 140 -18.78 -6.78 -13.53
C GLY A 140 -17.43 -6.09 -13.52
N SER A 141 -17.44 -4.81 -13.79
CA SER A 141 -16.30 -3.93 -13.69
C SER A 141 -16.49 -2.90 -12.59
N PHE A 142 -15.44 -2.25 -12.18
CA PHE A 142 -15.52 -1.04 -11.37
C PHE A 142 -14.61 0.03 -11.91
N THR A 143 -14.99 1.26 -11.67
CA THR A 143 -14.18 2.44 -11.98
C THR A 143 -13.64 3.03 -10.70
N LEU A 144 -12.31 3.07 -10.59
CA LEU A 144 -11.61 3.68 -9.47
C LEU A 144 -11.64 5.20 -9.61
N ASN A 145 -11.89 5.90 -8.51
CA ASN A 145 -11.86 7.35 -8.44
C ASN A 145 -10.78 7.87 -7.48
N ILE A 146 -10.61 7.20 -6.36
CA ILE A 146 -9.59 7.54 -5.35
C ILE A 146 -8.95 6.24 -4.85
N VAL A 147 -7.63 6.23 -4.77
CA VAL A 147 -6.85 5.24 -4.03
C VAL A 147 -5.88 5.98 -3.14
N ASP A 148 -5.99 5.77 -1.84
CA ASP A 148 -5.17 6.42 -0.83
C ASP A 148 -4.59 5.35 0.10
N ILE A 149 -3.28 5.26 0.16
CA ILE A 149 -2.57 4.28 0.97
C ILE A 149 -1.60 5.01 1.88
N PHE A 150 -1.74 4.76 3.18
CA PHE A 150 -0.80 5.25 4.19
C PHE A 150 -0.02 4.08 4.76
N LEU A 151 1.30 4.22 4.81
CA LEU A 151 2.24 3.21 5.29
C LEU A 151 2.98 3.71 6.53
N VAL A 152 3.15 2.83 7.49
CA VAL A 152 3.90 3.10 8.72
C VAL A 152 4.87 1.95 8.96
N TYR A 153 6.15 2.26 9.08
CA TYR A 153 7.15 1.27 9.48
C TYR A 153 7.19 1.17 11.00
N LEU A 154 6.87 -0.01 11.51
CA LEU A 154 6.74 -0.28 12.94
C LEU A 154 8.02 -0.88 13.55
N GLY A 155 9.07 -1.07 12.76
CA GLY A 155 10.34 -1.57 13.21
C GLY A 155 10.66 -3.00 12.81
N ARG A 156 11.86 -3.43 13.16
CA ARG A 156 12.30 -4.82 12.97
C ARG A 156 11.75 -5.69 14.09
N ARG A 157 11.44 -6.89 13.76
CA ARG A 157 11.25 -7.96 14.75
C ARG A 157 12.56 -8.58 15.10
#